data_65366113bc01426028c9edfceb7c46ed
#
_entry.id   65366113bc01426028c9edfceb7c46ed
#
_cell.length_a   1.000
_cell.length_b   1.000
_cell.length_c   1.000
_cell.angle_alpha   90.00
_cell.angle_beta   90.00
_cell.angle_gamma   90.00
#
_symmetry.space_group_name_H-M   'P 1'
#
loop_
_entity.id
_entity.type
_entity.pdbx_description
1 polymer ?
#
loop_
_entity_poly.entity_id
_entity_poly.type
_entity_poly.pdbx_seq_one_letter_code
_entity_poly.pdbx_strand_id
1 'polypeptide(L)'
;TDANIMKLARFVHSFSTKEGMLPLDKGAVAKLVEYTSRLSDCQDKLSTRFNEIGEIIAESSTWAKLAKKKLVTSEFIDKTLAERIERVKKYDSLYMEMIKENTLLISTEGAEVGVINGLTILSIGDYSFGKPAKITANTYMGKSGIINIEREIEMSGTSHSKGVLILSGYLGETFAQDFPLSLTASLCFEQLYNGVDGDSASSTELYALLSSLSEIPIKQSIAVT
;
A
#
# COMPACT_ATOMS: atom_id res chain seq x y z
N THR A 1 -2.42 -26.37 6.36
CA THR A 1 -2.35 -27.84 6.50
C THR A 1 -2.91 -28.50 5.26
N ASP A 2 -2.42 -29.70 4.91
CA ASP A 2 -2.89 -30.50 3.75
C ASP A 2 -4.41 -30.74 3.78
N ALA A 3 -4.97 -30.92 4.96
CA ALA A 3 -6.42 -31.07 5.13
C ALA A 3 -7.21 -29.85 4.62
N ASN A 4 -6.70 -28.63 4.80
CA ASN A 4 -7.37 -27.42 4.30
C ASN A 4 -7.20 -27.25 2.79
N ILE A 5 -6.06 -27.64 2.25
CA ILE A 5 -5.83 -27.69 0.79
C ILE A 5 -6.83 -28.64 0.14
N MET A 6 -7.05 -29.83 0.73
CA MET A 6 -8.03 -30.77 0.24
C MET A 6 -9.48 -30.28 0.35
N LYS A 7 -9.81 -29.51 1.41
CA LYS A 7 -11.13 -28.86 1.52
C LYS A 7 -11.33 -27.82 0.42
N LEU A 8 -10.32 -26.99 0.15
CA LEU A 8 -10.36 -26.01 -0.95
C LEU A 8 -10.53 -26.72 -2.31
N ALA A 9 -9.76 -27.78 -2.57
CA ALA A 9 -9.88 -28.56 -3.81
C ALA A 9 -11.29 -29.13 -4.00
N ARG A 10 -11.91 -29.64 -2.92
CA ARG A 10 -13.31 -30.13 -2.95
C ARG A 10 -14.29 -29.00 -3.23
N PHE A 11 -14.09 -27.83 -2.62
CA PHE A 11 -14.90 -26.64 -2.90
C PHE A 11 -14.81 -26.26 -4.38
N VAL A 12 -13.59 -26.14 -4.92
CA VAL A 12 -13.34 -25.80 -6.33
C VAL A 12 -14.06 -26.76 -7.26
N HIS A 13 -13.94 -28.08 -7.02
CA HIS A 13 -14.60 -29.09 -7.81
C HIS A 13 -16.14 -28.98 -7.73
N SER A 14 -16.68 -28.89 -6.52
CA SER A 14 -18.13 -28.79 -6.30
C SER A 14 -18.71 -27.51 -6.93
N PHE A 15 -18.03 -26.38 -6.75
CA PHE A 15 -18.44 -25.11 -7.30
C PHE A 15 -18.41 -25.12 -8.84
N SER A 16 -17.33 -25.60 -9.45
CA SER A 16 -17.22 -25.69 -10.91
C SER A 16 -18.30 -26.59 -11.52
N THR A 17 -18.59 -27.69 -10.87
CA THR A 17 -19.62 -28.62 -11.33
C THR A 17 -21.03 -28.00 -11.22
N LYS A 18 -21.33 -27.39 -10.08
CA LYS A 18 -22.64 -26.77 -9.83
C LYS A 18 -22.95 -25.63 -10.79
N GLU A 19 -21.94 -24.80 -11.08
CA GLU A 19 -22.07 -23.63 -11.94
C GLU A 19 -21.80 -23.92 -13.45
N GLY A 20 -21.66 -25.18 -13.85
CA GLY A 20 -21.44 -25.58 -15.25
C GLY A 20 -20.15 -25.04 -15.86
N MET A 21 -19.12 -24.90 -15.04
CA MET A 21 -17.80 -24.44 -15.44
C MET A 21 -16.93 -25.61 -15.90
N LEU A 22 -15.82 -25.29 -16.59
CA LEU A 22 -14.85 -26.31 -16.96
C LEU A 22 -14.13 -26.83 -15.72
N PRO A 23 -13.80 -28.12 -15.66
CA PRO A 23 -13.02 -28.67 -14.56
C PRO A 23 -11.60 -28.10 -14.54
N LEU A 24 -11.04 -27.99 -13.35
CA LEU A 24 -9.69 -27.51 -13.13
C LEU A 24 -8.72 -28.67 -13.00
N ASP A 25 -7.54 -28.56 -13.59
CA ASP A 25 -6.47 -29.52 -13.38
C ASP A 25 -5.73 -29.27 -12.05
N LYS A 26 -4.82 -30.17 -11.70
CA LYS A 26 -4.01 -30.07 -10.47
C LYS A 26 -3.21 -28.77 -10.40
N GLY A 27 -2.67 -28.32 -11.54
CA GLY A 27 -1.88 -27.08 -11.62
C GLY A 27 -2.72 -25.84 -11.34
N ALA A 28 -3.93 -25.79 -11.90
CA ALA A 28 -4.88 -24.71 -11.64
C ALA A 28 -5.32 -24.65 -10.17
N VAL A 29 -5.59 -25.82 -9.57
CA VAL A 29 -5.92 -25.89 -8.13
C VAL A 29 -4.73 -25.43 -7.27
N ALA A 30 -3.50 -25.82 -7.62
CA ALA A 30 -2.30 -25.38 -6.90
C ALA A 30 -2.13 -23.85 -6.97
N LYS A 31 -2.39 -23.23 -8.13
CA LYS A 31 -2.39 -21.76 -8.27
C LYS A 31 -3.47 -21.08 -7.44
N LEU A 32 -4.67 -21.66 -7.33
CA LEU A 32 -5.69 -21.13 -6.43
C LEU A 32 -5.29 -21.25 -4.95
N VAL A 33 -4.60 -22.33 -4.55
CA VAL A 33 -4.03 -22.45 -3.20
C VAL A 33 -3.02 -21.35 -2.93
N GLU A 34 -2.11 -21.10 -3.87
CA GLU A 34 -1.13 -19.99 -3.77
C GLU A 34 -1.84 -18.63 -3.66
N TYR A 35 -2.81 -18.38 -4.51
CA TYR A 35 -3.60 -17.14 -4.48
C TYR A 35 -4.34 -16.94 -3.15
N THR A 36 -5.00 -17.98 -2.64
CA THR A 36 -5.72 -17.89 -1.37
C THR A 36 -4.80 -17.70 -0.16
N SER A 37 -3.57 -18.22 -0.22
CA SER A 37 -2.54 -17.95 0.77
C SER A 37 -2.12 -16.47 0.75
N ARG A 38 -1.90 -15.90 -0.43
CA ARG A 38 -1.62 -14.44 -0.58
C ARG A 38 -2.78 -13.59 -0.07
N LEU A 39 -4.03 -13.94 -0.39
CA LEU A 39 -5.22 -13.25 0.12
C LEU A 39 -5.38 -13.30 1.64
N SER A 40 -4.78 -14.27 2.31
CA SER A 40 -4.81 -14.38 3.77
C SER A 40 -3.70 -13.59 4.45
N ASP A 41 -2.79 -13.02 3.66
CA ASP A 41 -1.57 -12.35 4.12
C ASP A 41 -0.75 -13.19 5.10
N CYS A 42 -0.82 -14.52 4.94
CA CYS A 42 -0.19 -15.48 5.84
C CYS A 42 0.13 -16.78 5.09
N GLN A 43 1.41 -17.19 5.07
CA GLN A 43 1.87 -18.37 4.35
C GLN A 43 1.23 -19.68 4.84
N ASP A 44 0.83 -19.75 6.10
CA ASP A 44 0.28 -20.95 6.72
C ASP A 44 -1.26 -21.02 6.68
N LYS A 45 -1.92 -20.03 6.10
CA LYS A 45 -3.38 -19.92 6.04
C LYS A 45 -3.89 -19.84 4.61
N LEU A 46 -5.15 -20.16 4.43
CA LEU A 46 -5.90 -19.95 3.19
C LEU A 46 -7.06 -19.01 3.48
N SER A 47 -7.30 -18.07 2.57
CA SER A 47 -8.44 -17.16 2.67
C SER A 47 -9.76 -17.93 2.53
N THR A 48 -10.77 -17.45 3.23
CA THR A 48 -12.16 -17.93 3.14
C THR A 48 -13.04 -17.00 2.30
N ARG A 49 -12.45 -16.11 1.52
CA ARG A 49 -13.17 -15.22 0.58
C ARG A 49 -13.63 -16.04 -0.64
N PHE A 50 -14.59 -16.95 -0.43
CA PHE A 50 -15.06 -17.87 -1.45
C PHE A 50 -15.67 -17.18 -2.67
N ASN A 51 -16.24 -15.99 -2.53
CA ASN A 51 -16.76 -15.22 -3.67
C ASN A 51 -15.64 -14.86 -4.65
N GLU A 52 -14.52 -14.32 -4.15
CA GLU A 52 -13.36 -13.97 -4.99
C GLU A 52 -12.77 -15.20 -5.69
N ILE A 53 -12.68 -16.32 -4.96
CA ILE A 53 -12.21 -17.59 -5.55
C ILE A 53 -13.17 -18.06 -6.65
N GLY A 54 -14.47 -17.97 -6.41
CA GLY A 54 -15.50 -18.33 -7.39
C GLY A 54 -15.42 -17.48 -8.65
N GLU A 55 -15.21 -16.18 -8.52
CA GLU A 55 -15.02 -15.28 -9.66
C GLU A 55 -13.79 -15.64 -10.49
N ILE A 56 -12.66 -15.96 -9.86
CA ILE A 56 -11.46 -16.39 -10.57
C ILE A 56 -11.71 -17.69 -11.32
N ILE A 57 -12.40 -18.65 -10.72
CA ILE A 57 -12.76 -19.91 -11.38
C ILE A 57 -13.65 -19.63 -12.60
N ALA A 58 -14.67 -18.79 -12.47
CA ALA A 58 -15.58 -18.43 -13.54
C ALA A 58 -14.88 -17.75 -14.72
N GLU A 59 -14.03 -16.76 -14.42
CA GLU A 59 -13.27 -16.04 -15.43
C GLU A 59 -12.25 -16.95 -16.12
N SER A 60 -11.51 -17.77 -15.38
CA SER A 60 -10.55 -18.72 -15.93
C SER A 60 -11.24 -19.79 -16.81
N SER A 61 -12.41 -20.25 -16.39
CA SER A 61 -13.23 -21.16 -17.21
C SER A 61 -13.68 -20.49 -18.51
N THR A 62 -14.00 -19.21 -18.49
CA THR A 62 -14.36 -18.43 -19.68
C THR A 62 -13.17 -18.30 -20.63
N TRP A 63 -11.98 -17.99 -20.14
CA TRP A 63 -10.76 -17.95 -20.95
C TRP A 63 -10.46 -19.31 -21.60
N ALA A 64 -10.59 -20.40 -20.83
CA ALA A 64 -10.38 -21.74 -21.36
C ALA A 64 -11.41 -22.12 -22.44
N LYS A 65 -12.71 -21.75 -22.26
CA LYS A 65 -13.75 -21.94 -23.26
C LYS A 65 -13.46 -21.16 -24.55
N LEU A 66 -13.06 -19.89 -24.44
CA LEU A 66 -12.66 -19.06 -25.59
C LEU A 66 -11.46 -19.66 -26.34
N ALA A 67 -10.51 -20.25 -25.61
CA ALA A 67 -9.38 -20.98 -26.20
C ALA A 67 -9.75 -22.42 -26.69
N LYS A 68 -11.04 -22.79 -26.66
CA LYS A 68 -11.56 -24.12 -27.05
C LYS A 68 -10.89 -25.28 -26.29
N LYS A 69 -10.51 -25.04 -25.04
CA LYS A 69 -9.98 -26.06 -24.13
C LYS A 69 -11.10 -26.72 -23.34
N LYS A 70 -10.84 -27.93 -22.85
CA LYS A 70 -11.80 -28.71 -22.03
C LYS A 70 -11.48 -28.69 -20.54
N LEU A 71 -10.34 -28.09 -20.17
CA LEU A 71 -9.80 -28.03 -18.82
C LEU A 71 -9.25 -26.62 -18.57
N VAL A 72 -9.39 -26.14 -17.33
CA VAL A 72 -8.69 -24.96 -16.85
C VAL A 72 -7.33 -25.39 -16.32
N THR A 73 -6.26 -24.87 -16.92
CA THR A 73 -4.87 -25.09 -16.48
C THR A 73 -4.38 -23.92 -15.64
N SER A 74 -3.20 -24.07 -15.02
CA SER A 74 -2.53 -22.97 -14.29
C SER A 74 -2.39 -21.70 -15.13
N GLU A 75 -2.12 -21.82 -16.44
CA GLU A 75 -1.98 -20.68 -17.37
C GLU A 75 -3.24 -19.82 -17.42
N PHE A 76 -4.44 -20.42 -17.37
CA PHE A 76 -5.69 -19.66 -17.37
C PHE A 76 -5.95 -18.96 -16.03
N ILE A 77 -5.51 -19.55 -14.92
CA ILE A 77 -5.54 -18.86 -13.63
C ILE A 77 -4.59 -17.68 -13.65
N ASP A 78 -3.34 -17.87 -14.07
CA ASP A 78 -2.35 -16.80 -14.16
C ASP A 78 -2.82 -15.67 -15.11
N LYS A 79 -3.42 -16.04 -16.26
CA LYS A 79 -4.02 -15.07 -17.18
C LYS A 79 -5.15 -14.28 -16.51
N THR A 80 -6.05 -14.95 -15.80
CA THR A 80 -7.15 -14.28 -15.10
C THR A 80 -6.64 -13.26 -14.08
N LEU A 81 -5.63 -13.65 -13.29
CA LEU A 81 -5.04 -12.75 -12.30
C LEU A 81 -4.34 -11.56 -12.96
N ALA A 82 -3.62 -11.78 -14.05
CA ALA A 82 -2.97 -10.70 -14.82
C ALA A 82 -4.00 -9.73 -15.42
N GLU A 83 -5.06 -10.24 -16.05
CA GLU A 83 -6.12 -9.42 -16.63
C GLU A 83 -6.90 -8.62 -15.58
N ARG A 84 -7.07 -9.16 -14.38
CA ARG A 84 -7.65 -8.42 -13.26
C ARG A 84 -6.79 -7.23 -12.86
N ILE A 85 -5.47 -7.41 -12.77
CA ILE A 85 -4.53 -6.32 -12.50
C ILE A 85 -4.57 -5.29 -13.63
N GLU A 86 -4.50 -5.70 -14.90
CA GLU A 86 -4.51 -4.77 -16.04
C GLU A 86 -5.77 -3.90 -16.08
N ARG A 87 -6.93 -4.42 -15.70
CA ARG A 87 -8.18 -3.62 -15.65
C ARG A 87 -8.13 -2.47 -14.65
N VAL A 88 -7.38 -2.60 -13.56
CA VAL A 88 -7.29 -1.58 -12.50
C VAL A 88 -5.98 -0.80 -12.51
N LYS A 89 -4.96 -1.27 -13.24
CA LYS A 89 -3.63 -0.65 -13.36
C LYS A 89 -3.65 0.73 -14.03
N LYS A 90 -4.75 1.11 -14.67
CA LYS A 90 -4.90 2.43 -15.27
C LYS A 90 -4.62 3.56 -14.27
N TYR A 91 -5.00 3.39 -13.02
CA TYR A 91 -4.76 4.40 -11.96
C TYR A 91 -3.27 4.52 -11.62
N ASP A 92 -2.55 3.40 -11.53
CA ASP A 92 -1.09 3.40 -11.34
C ASP A 92 -0.38 4.09 -12.52
N SER A 93 -0.76 3.74 -13.76
CA SER A 93 -0.22 4.35 -14.96
C SER A 93 -0.48 5.87 -15.02
N LEU A 94 -1.71 6.30 -14.68
CA LEU A 94 -2.06 7.72 -14.60
C LEU A 94 -1.22 8.46 -13.55
N TYR A 95 -1.02 7.82 -12.39
CA TYR A 95 -0.21 8.40 -11.32
C TYR A 95 1.23 8.60 -11.75
N MET A 96 1.81 7.60 -12.42
CA MET A 96 3.17 7.69 -13.00
C MET A 96 3.27 8.75 -14.10
N GLU A 97 2.23 8.94 -14.90
CA GLU A 97 2.15 10.00 -15.91
C GLU A 97 2.16 11.39 -15.24
N MET A 98 1.34 11.59 -14.20
CA MET A 98 1.30 12.83 -13.43
C MET A 98 2.68 13.19 -12.81
N ILE A 99 3.45 12.20 -12.36
CA ILE A 99 4.81 12.44 -11.87
C ILE A 99 5.74 12.86 -13.03
N LYS A 100 5.67 12.16 -14.18
CA LYS A 100 6.50 12.49 -15.36
C LYS A 100 6.19 13.87 -15.94
N GLU A 101 4.96 14.29 -15.87
CA GLU A 101 4.48 15.61 -16.32
C GLU A 101 4.70 16.73 -15.30
N ASN A 102 5.29 16.41 -14.13
CA ASN A 102 5.46 17.33 -13.00
C ASN A 102 4.13 17.92 -12.47
N THR A 103 3.01 17.24 -12.68
CA THR A 103 1.75 17.57 -12.01
C THR A 103 1.81 17.17 -10.54
N LEU A 104 2.45 16.04 -10.24
CA LEU A 104 2.86 15.66 -8.90
C LEU A 104 4.36 15.95 -8.72
N LEU A 105 4.66 16.76 -7.71
CA LEU A 105 6.00 17.29 -7.45
C LEU A 105 6.83 16.30 -6.63
N ILE A 106 7.34 15.25 -7.28
CA ILE A 106 8.27 14.28 -6.69
C ILE A 106 9.65 14.50 -7.28
N SER A 107 10.60 14.89 -6.45
CA SER A 107 12.00 15.01 -6.84
C SER A 107 12.73 13.68 -6.66
N THR A 108 13.51 13.25 -7.66
CA THR A 108 14.33 12.03 -7.61
C THR A 108 15.83 12.34 -7.61
N GLU A 109 16.19 13.61 -7.72
CA GLU A 109 17.56 14.11 -7.79
C GLU A 109 17.76 15.30 -6.85
N GLY A 110 19.02 15.57 -6.52
CA GLY A 110 19.37 16.67 -5.63
C GLY A 110 19.22 16.34 -4.16
N ALA A 111 19.24 17.37 -3.34
CA ALA A 111 19.05 17.27 -1.89
C ALA A 111 18.35 18.53 -1.38
N GLU A 112 17.37 18.39 -0.50
CA GLU A 112 16.55 19.47 0.04
C GLU A 112 16.47 19.38 1.57
N VAL A 113 16.44 20.53 2.24
CA VAL A 113 16.29 20.60 3.70
C VAL A 113 14.82 20.51 4.06
N GLY A 114 14.51 19.66 5.04
CA GLY A 114 13.14 19.48 5.53
C GLY A 114 12.21 18.75 4.55
N VAL A 115 12.74 18.14 3.50
CA VAL A 115 11.96 17.46 2.45
C VAL A 115 12.43 16.03 2.28
N ILE A 116 11.49 15.11 2.20
CA ILE A 116 11.77 13.69 2.00
C ILE A 116 10.65 13.03 1.19
N ASN A 117 10.97 12.02 0.40
CA ASN A 117 9.98 11.18 -0.24
C ASN A 117 9.55 10.06 0.71
N GLY A 118 8.27 10.04 1.05
CA GLY A 118 7.62 8.94 1.73
C GLY A 118 7.05 7.93 0.75
N LEU A 119 6.75 6.73 1.22
CA LEU A 119 6.04 5.70 0.47
C LEU A 119 4.66 5.50 1.08
N THR A 120 3.64 5.55 0.25
CA THR A 120 2.23 5.32 0.64
C THR A 120 1.62 4.23 -0.21
N ILE A 121 0.57 3.59 0.30
CA ILE A 121 -0.21 2.60 -0.45
C ILE A 121 -1.56 3.21 -0.78
N LEU A 122 -1.94 3.12 -2.05
CA LEU A 122 -3.29 3.45 -2.51
C LEU A 122 -4.02 2.16 -2.86
N SER A 123 -5.19 1.96 -2.24
CA SER A 123 -6.05 0.80 -2.50
C SER A 123 -7.31 1.25 -3.24
N ILE A 124 -7.60 0.59 -4.37
CA ILE A 124 -8.76 0.85 -5.20
C ILE A 124 -9.46 -0.49 -5.46
N GLY A 125 -10.55 -0.75 -4.75
CA GLY A 125 -11.18 -2.07 -4.75
C GLY A 125 -10.21 -3.14 -4.24
N ASP A 126 -9.99 -4.17 -5.04
CA ASP A 126 -9.09 -5.29 -4.72
C ASP A 126 -7.63 -5.06 -5.19
N TYR A 127 -7.33 -3.90 -5.73
CA TYR A 127 -5.99 -3.56 -6.21
C TYR A 127 -5.34 -2.51 -5.33
N SER A 128 -4.11 -2.81 -4.89
CA SER A 128 -3.29 -1.88 -4.13
C SER A 128 -1.94 -1.70 -4.81
N PHE A 129 -1.47 -0.47 -4.85
CA PHE A 129 -0.14 -0.15 -5.37
C PHE A 129 0.56 0.89 -4.51
N GLY A 130 1.89 0.83 -4.49
CA GLY A 130 2.73 1.80 -3.80
C GLY A 130 2.92 3.05 -4.63
N LYS A 131 2.92 4.20 -3.99
CA LYS A 131 3.21 5.49 -4.62
C LYS A 131 4.09 6.34 -3.72
N PRO A 132 4.98 7.20 -4.30
CA PRO A 132 5.67 8.18 -3.51
C PRO A 132 4.74 9.31 -3.06
N ALA A 133 5.07 9.90 -1.93
CA ALA A 133 4.44 11.12 -1.41
C ALA A 133 5.54 12.05 -0.89
N LYS A 134 5.52 13.31 -1.30
CA LYS A 134 6.44 14.31 -0.77
C LYS A 134 5.99 14.71 0.63
N ILE A 135 6.89 14.61 1.60
CA ILE A 135 6.67 15.06 2.98
C ILE A 135 7.59 16.23 3.25
N THR A 136 7.03 17.31 3.79
CA THR A 136 7.75 18.52 4.13
C THR A 136 7.64 18.82 5.61
N ALA A 137 8.73 19.28 6.19
CA ALA A 137 8.81 19.79 7.55
C ALA A 137 9.39 21.19 7.54
N ASN A 138 8.68 22.12 8.16
CA ASN A 138 9.17 23.48 8.38
C ASN A 138 9.28 23.72 9.89
N THR A 139 10.43 24.17 10.34
CA THR A 139 10.69 24.42 11.75
C THR A 139 11.05 25.89 12.00
N TYR A 140 10.52 26.43 13.08
CA TYR A 140 10.80 27.79 13.50
C TYR A 140 10.67 27.92 15.03
N MET A 141 11.19 29.00 15.60
CA MET A 141 11.07 29.26 17.03
C MET A 141 9.61 29.51 17.42
N GLY A 142 9.13 28.78 18.41
CA GLY A 142 7.74 28.87 18.86
C GLY A 142 7.46 27.96 20.06
N LYS A 143 6.19 27.83 20.44
CA LYS A 143 5.76 27.03 21.59
C LYS A 143 4.70 25.98 21.25
N SER A 144 4.29 25.89 20.00
CA SER A 144 3.17 25.04 19.60
C SER A 144 3.55 23.54 19.42
N GLY A 145 4.84 23.21 19.48
CA GLY A 145 5.30 21.85 19.24
C GLY A 145 5.11 21.43 17.78
N ILE A 146 4.79 20.16 17.54
CA ILE A 146 4.58 19.63 16.19
C ILE A 146 3.11 19.82 15.80
N ILE A 147 2.90 20.53 14.70
CA ILE A 147 1.61 20.70 14.02
C ILE A 147 1.63 19.77 12.80
N ASN A 148 0.83 18.73 12.83
CA ASN A 148 0.60 17.88 11.66
C ASN A 148 -0.62 18.40 10.91
N ILE A 149 -0.41 18.85 9.67
CA ILE A 149 -1.45 19.54 8.90
C ILE A 149 -2.61 18.61 8.62
N GLU A 150 -2.36 17.35 8.26
CA GLU A 150 -3.40 16.36 8.00
C GLU A 150 -4.29 16.12 9.21
N ARG A 151 -3.73 16.17 10.42
CA ARG A 151 -4.50 16.04 11.65
C ARG A 151 -5.37 17.27 11.91
N GLU A 152 -4.84 18.46 11.72
CA GLU A 152 -5.59 19.70 11.98
C GLU A 152 -6.78 19.89 11.03
N ILE A 153 -6.73 19.30 9.83
CA ILE A 153 -7.80 19.36 8.83
C ILE A 153 -8.61 18.05 8.75
N GLU A 154 -8.51 17.18 9.76
CA GLU A 154 -9.25 15.91 9.87
C GLU A 154 -9.01 14.93 8.70
N MET A 155 -7.85 14.99 8.08
CA MET A 155 -7.42 14.06 7.04
C MET A 155 -6.46 12.98 7.54
N SER A 156 -6.18 12.94 8.85
CA SER A 156 -5.33 11.97 9.50
C SER A 156 -6.15 10.89 10.17
N GLY A 157 -5.86 9.62 9.86
CA GLY A 157 -6.41 8.49 10.58
C GLY A 157 -5.85 8.37 12.01
N THR A 158 -6.46 7.51 12.82
CA THR A 158 -6.11 7.38 14.24
C THR A 158 -4.69 6.83 14.46
N SER A 159 -4.25 5.90 13.62
CA SER A 159 -2.91 5.31 13.71
C SER A 159 -1.82 6.33 13.37
N HIS A 160 -2.02 7.11 12.31
CA HIS A 160 -1.10 8.19 11.93
C HIS A 160 -1.05 9.28 13.01
N SER A 161 -2.21 9.75 13.50
CA SER A 161 -2.27 10.74 14.59
C SER A 161 -1.54 10.28 15.84
N LYS A 162 -1.64 8.99 16.21
CA LYS A 162 -0.88 8.39 17.30
C LYS A 162 0.62 8.41 17.03
N GLY A 163 1.06 8.10 15.81
CA GLY A 163 2.46 8.17 15.39
C GLY A 163 3.06 9.55 15.60
N VAL A 164 2.36 10.62 15.18
CA VAL A 164 2.78 12.02 15.37
C VAL A 164 2.92 12.38 16.86
N LEU A 165 2.02 11.91 17.72
CA LEU A 165 2.12 12.15 19.16
C LEU A 165 3.32 11.44 19.79
N ILE A 166 3.62 10.21 19.36
CA ILE A 166 4.80 9.45 19.80
C ILE A 166 6.08 10.19 19.35
N LEU A 167 6.11 10.65 18.12
CA LEU A 167 7.22 11.43 17.56
C LEU A 167 7.46 12.72 18.36
N SER A 168 6.40 13.42 18.74
CA SER A 168 6.50 14.60 19.61
C SER A 168 7.10 14.27 20.97
N GLY A 169 6.69 13.14 21.59
CA GLY A 169 7.27 12.64 22.83
C GLY A 169 8.75 12.31 22.70
N TYR A 170 9.13 11.62 21.62
CA TYR A 170 10.53 11.28 21.33
C TYR A 170 11.44 12.52 21.19
N LEU A 171 10.99 13.54 20.47
CA LEU A 171 11.74 14.79 20.35
C LEU A 171 11.89 15.50 21.70
N GLY A 172 10.84 15.51 22.52
CA GLY A 172 10.89 16.07 23.86
C GLY A 172 11.87 15.33 24.77
N GLU A 173 11.83 14.00 24.75
CA GLU A 173 12.76 13.15 25.51
C GLU A 173 14.23 13.36 25.07
N THR A 174 14.46 13.44 23.75
CA THR A 174 15.82 13.49 23.20
C THR A 174 16.46 14.88 23.34
N PHE A 175 15.69 15.96 23.12
CA PHE A 175 16.23 17.29 22.95
C PHE A 175 15.79 18.33 23.99
N ALA A 176 14.88 17.99 24.91
CA ALA A 176 14.35 18.93 25.90
C ALA A 176 14.63 18.52 27.36
N GLN A 177 15.74 17.84 27.62
CA GLN A 177 16.10 17.38 28.97
C GLN A 177 16.52 18.52 29.90
N ASP A 178 17.33 19.45 29.39
CA ASP A 178 17.88 20.53 30.20
C ASP A 178 17.09 21.84 30.02
N PHE A 179 16.53 22.07 28.83
CA PHE A 179 15.79 23.28 28.50
C PHE A 179 14.53 22.95 27.71
N PRO A 180 13.42 23.70 27.89
CA PRO A 180 12.21 23.50 27.10
C PRO A 180 12.50 23.64 25.60
N LEU A 181 11.98 22.73 24.81
CA LEU A 181 12.09 22.79 23.35
C LEU A 181 11.19 23.91 22.81
N SER A 182 11.80 25.09 22.59
CA SER A 182 11.09 26.25 22.03
C SER A 182 10.94 26.11 20.51
N LEU A 183 10.16 25.13 20.10
CA LEU A 183 9.96 24.73 18.71
C LEU A 183 8.49 24.82 18.31
N THR A 184 8.25 25.35 17.13
CA THR A 184 7.05 25.05 16.34
C THR A 184 7.50 24.41 15.04
N ALA A 185 6.93 23.27 14.70
CA ALA A 185 7.20 22.57 13.47
C ALA A 185 5.88 22.25 12.77
N SER A 186 5.81 22.43 11.46
CA SER A 186 4.70 21.95 10.64
C SER A 186 5.15 20.76 9.81
N LEU A 187 4.32 19.73 9.76
CA LEU A 187 4.48 18.57 8.90
C LEU A 187 3.33 18.55 7.90
N CYS A 188 3.64 18.24 6.64
CA CYS A 188 2.67 18.16 5.58
C CYS A 188 3.01 17.02 4.59
N PHE A 189 2.01 16.25 4.20
CA PHE A 189 2.05 15.36 3.04
C PHE A 189 1.60 16.17 1.82
N GLU A 190 2.54 16.65 1.04
CA GLU A 190 2.26 17.50 -0.10
C GLU A 190 1.39 16.79 -1.15
N GLN A 191 0.40 17.48 -1.68
CA GLN A 191 -0.51 16.98 -2.72
C GLN A 191 -1.22 15.66 -2.36
N LEU A 192 -1.45 15.40 -1.07
CA LEU A 192 -2.23 14.26 -0.59
C LEU A 192 -3.60 14.73 -0.10
N TYR A 193 -4.63 14.48 -0.88
CA TYR A 193 -6.00 14.96 -0.62
C TYR A 193 -6.98 13.86 -0.22
N ASN A 194 -6.52 12.61 -0.14
CA ASN A 194 -7.37 11.45 0.19
C ASN A 194 -7.24 10.97 1.63
N GLY A 195 -6.54 11.75 2.45
CA GLY A 195 -6.20 11.36 3.82
C GLY A 195 -5.03 10.39 3.92
N VAL A 196 -4.48 10.29 5.13
CA VAL A 196 -3.38 9.39 5.47
C VAL A 196 -3.74 8.62 6.73
N ASP A 197 -3.43 7.32 6.78
CA ASP A 197 -3.48 6.52 7.99
C ASP A 197 -2.28 5.55 8.03
N GLY A 198 -2.08 4.95 9.22
CA GLY A 198 -0.91 4.12 9.49
C GLY A 198 0.22 4.90 10.15
N ASP A 199 1.03 4.20 10.92
CA ASP A 199 2.17 4.76 11.66
C ASP A 199 3.52 4.55 10.93
N SER A 200 3.51 3.93 9.77
CA SER A 200 4.72 3.64 8.98
C SER A 200 5.45 4.93 8.53
N ALA A 201 4.72 6.02 8.30
CA ALA A 201 5.31 7.30 7.90
C ALA A 201 6.05 8.03 9.04
N SER A 202 5.94 7.59 10.29
CA SER A 202 6.53 8.30 11.44
C SER A 202 8.06 8.44 11.35
N SER A 203 8.77 7.45 10.81
CA SER A 203 10.21 7.56 10.57
C SER A 203 10.54 8.60 9.50
N THR A 204 9.75 8.67 8.45
CA THR A 204 9.91 9.62 7.35
C THR A 204 9.65 11.06 7.83
N GLU A 205 8.59 11.26 8.61
CA GLU A 205 8.27 12.53 9.27
C GLU A 205 9.38 12.98 10.22
N LEU A 206 9.94 12.02 11.00
CA LEU A 206 11.08 12.30 11.88
C LEU A 206 12.31 12.80 11.10
N TYR A 207 12.64 12.12 10.00
CA TYR A 207 13.80 12.55 9.20
C TYR A 207 13.60 13.92 8.57
N ALA A 208 12.42 14.24 8.09
CA ALA A 208 12.09 15.57 7.60
C ALA A 208 12.25 16.64 8.69
N LEU A 209 11.74 16.36 9.91
CA LEU A 209 11.88 17.27 11.06
C LEU A 209 13.34 17.46 11.47
N LEU A 210 14.11 16.38 11.61
CA LEU A 210 15.53 16.46 11.96
C LEU A 210 16.34 17.20 10.91
N SER A 211 16.04 16.98 9.63
CA SER A 211 16.65 17.73 8.53
C SER A 211 16.34 19.21 8.62
N SER A 212 15.08 19.58 8.84
CA SER A 212 14.67 20.98 8.99
C SER A 212 15.32 21.65 10.21
N LEU A 213 15.41 20.94 11.34
CA LEU A 213 16.03 21.45 12.58
C LEU A 213 17.54 21.63 12.47
N SER A 214 18.22 20.72 11.76
CA SER A 214 19.68 20.72 11.63
C SER A 214 20.18 21.46 10.37
N GLU A 215 19.27 21.86 9.49
CA GLU A 215 19.58 22.41 8.16
C GLU A 215 20.42 21.46 7.29
N ILE A 216 20.38 20.15 7.58
CA ILE A 216 21.08 19.12 6.80
C ILE A 216 20.16 18.61 5.70
N PRO A 217 20.54 18.75 4.42
CA PRO A 217 19.68 18.36 3.32
C PRO A 217 19.60 16.82 3.18
N ILE A 218 18.43 16.34 2.80
CA ILE A 218 18.16 14.92 2.50
C ILE A 218 18.22 14.69 0.99
N LYS A 219 18.90 13.62 0.57
CA LYS A 219 18.95 13.20 -0.83
C LYS A 219 17.55 12.81 -1.32
N GLN A 220 17.09 13.42 -2.40
CA GLN A 220 15.76 13.18 -2.94
C GLN A 220 15.64 11.88 -3.77
N SER A 221 16.74 11.21 -4.03
CA SER A 221 16.76 9.87 -4.65
C SER A 221 16.38 8.73 -3.69
N ILE A 222 16.11 9.05 -2.42
CA ILE A 222 15.75 8.08 -1.37
C ILE A 222 14.28 8.29 -1.01
N ALA A 223 13.54 7.18 -0.92
CA ALA A 223 12.19 7.16 -0.36
C ALA A 223 12.14 6.21 0.85
N VAL A 224 11.36 6.57 1.85
CA VAL A 224 11.30 5.86 3.14
C VAL A 224 9.84 5.62 3.55
N THR A 225 9.62 4.51 4.26
CA THR A 225 8.35 4.18 4.91
C THR A 225 8.61 3.64 6.31
#